data_fc69ce094850a91b30504690a0f8535b
#
_entry.id   fc69ce094850a91b30504690a0f8535b
#
_cell.length_a   1.000
_cell.length_b   1.000
_cell.length_c   1.000
_cell.angle_alpha   90.00
_cell.angle_beta   90.00
_cell.angle_gamma   90.00
#
_symmetry.space_group_name_H-M   'P 1'
#
loop_
_entity.id
_entity.type
_entity.pdbx_description
1 polymer ?
#
loop_
_entity_poly.entity_id
_entity_poly.type
_entity_poly.pdbx_seq_one_letter_code
_entity_poly.pdbx_strand_id
1 'polypeptide(L)'
;DRYEEKLYTLGIHIRPNTTIGGALTVDDLFRDGYETIFMGTGAWRAKSLGIHGETLGNCHYAVNYLQNPDVYRLGDRVAVIGSGNSAMDVARTAIRKGSRYVTIYARRNGISASERELEYALMDGCEIQYAKGIHSVTPEGPMLYDRIFDEDQNLISEGAPYLVPADSTVIAASQAAKDKIVRTTTGITLNKKGLVIVDENGMTERPGVFSAGDVVQGPWTVVHAVRDAKHVAEAMIRYMEQNNSKS
;
A
#
# COMPACT_ATOMS: atom_id res chain seq x y z
N ASP A 1 -1.38 23.53 9.03
CA ASP A 1 -0.50 22.54 9.63
C ASP A 1 0.96 23.00 9.56
N ARG A 2 1.75 22.81 10.65
CA ARG A 2 3.13 23.34 10.80
C ARG A 2 4.07 22.94 9.66
N TYR A 3 3.91 21.73 9.13
CA TYR A 3 4.73 21.27 7.99
C TYR A 3 4.30 21.93 6.69
N GLU A 4 3.03 22.11 6.47
CA GLU A 4 2.46 22.74 5.29
C GLU A 4 2.89 24.22 5.22
N GLU A 5 2.79 24.97 6.32
CA GLU A 5 3.29 26.35 6.42
C GLU A 5 4.79 26.44 6.08
N LYS A 6 5.59 25.48 6.57
CA LYS A 6 7.01 25.43 6.24
C LYS A 6 7.27 25.20 4.74
N LEU A 7 6.48 24.32 4.09
CA LEU A 7 6.59 24.10 2.65
C LEU A 7 6.32 25.38 1.85
N TYR A 8 5.25 26.11 2.19
CA TYR A 8 4.94 27.40 1.56
C TYR A 8 6.05 28.44 1.79
N THR A 9 6.61 28.52 3.00
CA THR A 9 7.72 29.42 3.32
C THR A 9 8.97 29.13 2.51
N LEU A 10 9.19 27.87 2.12
CA LEU A 10 10.27 27.43 1.24
C LEU A 10 9.97 27.69 -0.25
N GLY A 11 8.84 28.30 -0.61
CA GLY A 11 8.46 28.57 -1.98
C GLY A 11 7.89 27.37 -2.73
N ILE A 12 7.49 26.30 -2.04
CA ILE A 12 6.90 25.13 -2.66
C ILE A 12 5.44 25.40 -3.01
N HIS A 13 5.07 25.20 -4.27
CA HIS A 13 3.70 25.35 -4.76
C HIS A 13 2.97 24.03 -4.69
N ILE A 14 1.96 23.93 -3.84
CA ILE A 14 1.09 22.74 -3.73
C ILE A 14 -0.12 22.93 -4.66
N ARG A 15 -0.33 21.97 -5.57
CA ARG A 15 -1.46 21.96 -6.52
C ARG A 15 -2.35 20.73 -6.24
N PRO A 16 -3.30 20.83 -5.31
CA PRO A 16 -4.21 19.72 -5.02
C PRO A 16 -5.16 19.47 -6.20
N ASN A 17 -5.79 18.31 -6.19
CA ASN A 17 -6.76 17.88 -7.23
C ASN A 17 -6.21 17.87 -8.66
N THR A 18 -4.88 17.82 -8.83
CA THR A 18 -4.23 17.76 -10.13
C THR A 18 -3.86 16.30 -10.45
N THR A 19 -4.45 15.77 -11.53
CA THR A 19 -4.20 14.37 -11.95
C THR A 19 -3.15 14.34 -13.04
N ILE A 20 -1.99 13.78 -12.73
CA ILE A 20 -0.91 13.51 -13.69
C ILE A 20 -1.16 12.15 -14.36
N GLY A 21 -0.87 12.07 -15.67
CA GLY A 21 -1.07 10.89 -16.50
C GLY A 21 -2.46 10.78 -17.13
N GLY A 22 -3.23 11.86 -17.11
CA GLY A 22 -4.53 11.96 -17.74
C GLY A 22 -4.72 13.34 -18.38
N ALA A 23 -5.16 14.32 -17.58
CA ALA A 23 -5.35 15.68 -18.03
C ALA A 23 -4.03 16.45 -18.20
N LEU A 24 -3.04 16.15 -17.36
CA LEU A 24 -1.69 16.70 -17.42
C LEU A 24 -0.70 15.53 -17.52
N THR A 25 0.14 15.54 -18.53
CA THR A 25 1.13 14.49 -18.78
C THR A 25 2.51 14.88 -18.22
N VAL A 26 3.42 13.93 -18.14
CA VAL A 26 4.83 14.17 -17.83
C VAL A 26 5.47 15.06 -18.92
N ASP A 27 5.09 14.87 -20.20
CA ASP A 27 5.60 15.69 -21.30
C ASP A 27 5.10 17.13 -21.22
N ASP A 28 3.88 17.36 -20.72
CA ASP A 28 3.39 18.72 -20.50
C ASP A 28 4.20 19.43 -19.40
N LEU A 29 4.58 18.73 -18.35
CA LEU A 29 5.44 19.29 -17.29
C LEU A 29 6.80 19.71 -17.83
N PHE A 30 7.45 18.91 -18.68
CA PHE A 30 8.70 19.30 -19.32
C PHE A 30 8.51 20.50 -20.25
N ARG A 31 7.39 20.57 -21.00
CA ARG A 31 7.04 21.70 -21.86
C ARG A 31 6.81 22.99 -21.07
N ASP A 32 6.27 22.86 -19.84
CA ASP A 32 6.08 23.97 -18.91
C ASP A 32 7.38 24.45 -18.25
N GLY A 33 8.53 23.84 -18.56
CA GLY A 33 9.86 24.27 -18.14
C GLY A 33 10.40 23.55 -16.89
N TYR A 34 9.75 22.48 -16.40
CA TYR A 34 10.35 21.65 -15.36
C TYR A 34 11.51 20.85 -15.95
N GLU A 35 12.68 20.96 -15.33
CA GLU A 35 13.90 20.27 -15.78
C GLU A 35 13.96 18.82 -15.27
N THR A 36 13.38 18.55 -14.11
CA THR A 36 13.29 17.21 -13.52
C THR A 36 11.93 16.98 -12.88
N ILE A 37 11.52 15.74 -12.83
CA ILE A 37 10.24 15.29 -12.22
C ILE A 37 10.53 14.17 -11.22
N PHE A 38 10.07 14.31 -9.99
CA PHE A 38 10.12 13.25 -8.98
C PHE A 38 8.76 12.56 -8.86
N MET A 39 8.73 11.25 -9.05
CA MET A 39 7.53 10.44 -8.97
C MET A 39 7.49 9.66 -7.65
N GLY A 40 6.87 10.23 -6.63
CA GLY A 40 6.73 9.66 -5.28
C GLY A 40 5.30 9.23 -4.97
N THR A 41 4.62 8.56 -5.92
CA THR A 41 3.18 8.24 -5.84
C THR A 41 2.81 7.14 -4.87
N GLY A 42 3.79 6.42 -4.31
CA GLY A 42 3.57 5.35 -3.34
C GLY A 42 2.81 4.14 -3.89
N ALA A 43 2.22 3.36 -2.99
CA ALA A 43 1.50 2.12 -3.27
C ALA A 43 0.06 2.17 -2.71
N TRP A 44 -0.80 2.99 -3.29
CA TRP A 44 -2.16 3.29 -2.82
C TRP A 44 -3.28 2.51 -3.53
N ARG A 45 -2.95 1.46 -4.28
CA ARG A 45 -3.94 0.58 -4.89
C ARG A 45 -4.04 -0.71 -4.08
N ALA A 46 -5.26 -1.06 -3.66
CA ALA A 46 -5.52 -2.37 -3.10
C ALA A 46 -5.16 -3.45 -4.13
N LYS A 47 -4.52 -4.51 -3.69
CA LYS A 47 -4.27 -5.69 -4.52
C LYS A 47 -5.42 -6.66 -4.34
N SER A 48 -6.14 -6.94 -5.44
CA SER A 48 -7.15 -7.99 -5.47
C SER A 48 -6.51 -9.36 -5.25
N LEU A 49 -7.16 -10.22 -4.51
CA LEU A 49 -6.81 -11.63 -4.33
C LEU A 49 -7.34 -12.49 -5.48
N GLY A 50 -8.29 -11.98 -6.26
CA GLY A 50 -8.97 -12.70 -7.36
C GLY A 50 -9.91 -13.80 -6.86
N ILE A 51 -10.44 -13.66 -5.65
CA ILE A 51 -11.35 -14.62 -5.03
C ILE A 51 -12.82 -14.22 -5.27
N HIS A 52 -13.70 -15.23 -5.24
CA HIS A 52 -15.14 -14.99 -5.35
C HIS A 52 -15.65 -14.16 -4.16
N GLY A 53 -16.56 -13.23 -4.41
CA GLY A 53 -17.17 -12.38 -3.39
C GLY A 53 -16.34 -11.18 -2.94
N GLU A 54 -15.19 -10.93 -3.54
CA GLU A 54 -14.30 -9.82 -3.18
C GLU A 54 -14.91 -8.43 -3.45
N THR A 55 -15.97 -8.38 -4.28
CA THR A 55 -16.73 -7.16 -4.61
C THR A 55 -18.03 -7.00 -3.85
N LEU A 56 -18.34 -7.88 -2.89
CA LEU A 56 -19.52 -7.77 -2.05
C LEU A 56 -19.46 -6.52 -1.16
N GLY A 57 -20.60 -5.98 -0.79
CA GLY A 57 -20.72 -4.77 0.03
C GLY A 57 -20.13 -4.89 1.44
N ASN A 58 -19.98 -6.12 1.95
CA ASN A 58 -19.35 -6.44 3.22
C ASN A 58 -17.87 -6.81 3.10
N CYS A 59 -17.28 -6.71 1.90
CA CYS A 59 -15.85 -6.94 1.66
C CYS A 59 -15.16 -5.62 1.34
N HIS A 60 -14.13 -5.28 2.12
CA HIS A 60 -13.42 -4.01 2.02
C HIS A 60 -11.91 -4.24 1.89
N TYR A 61 -11.19 -3.24 1.37
CA TYR A 61 -9.74 -3.26 1.34
C TYR A 61 -9.15 -2.34 2.39
N ALA A 62 -8.10 -2.79 3.07
CA ALA A 62 -7.42 -2.06 4.13
C ALA A 62 -7.04 -0.64 3.74
N VAL A 63 -6.44 -0.47 2.55
CA VAL A 63 -5.98 0.84 2.06
C VAL A 63 -7.14 1.83 1.89
N ASN A 64 -8.32 1.37 1.47
CA ASN A 64 -9.49 2.22 1.31
C ASN A 64 -10.14 2.53 2.67
N TYR A 65 -10.27 1.52 3.53
CA TYR A 65 -10.81 1.68 4.88
C TYR A 65 -9.97 2.65 5.72
N LEU A 66 -8.64 2.45 5.76
CA LEU A 66 -7.74 3.28 6.56
C LEU A 66 -7.62 4.73 6.07
N GLN A 67 -7.91 4.99 4.78
CA GLN A 67 -7.92 6.35 4.24
C GLN A 67 -9.03 7.21 4.83
N ASN A 68 -10.21 6.64 5.07
CA ASN A 68 -11.33 7.33 5.69
C ASN A 68 -12.26 6.34 6.42
N PRO A 69 -11.90 5.88 7.62
CA PRO A 69 -12.67 4.86 8.35
C PRO A 69 -14.06 5.33 8.78
N ASP A 70 -14.31 6.63 8.84
CA ASP A 70 -15.59 7.19 9.30
C ASP A 70 -16.76 6.95 8.35
N VAL A 71 -16.48 6.68 7.08
CA VAL A 71 -17.54 6.38 6.08
C VAL A 71 -17.94 4.91 6.06
N TYR A 72 -17.23 4.05 6.79
CA TYR A 72 -17.51 2.61 6.83
C TYR A 72 -18.36 2.24 8.05
N ARG A 73 -19.17 1.19 7.89
CA ARG A 73 -19.94 0.54 8.96
C ARG A 73 -19.60 -0.94 8.91
N LEU A 74 -18.56 -1.34 9.67
CA LEU A 74 -18.06 -2.71 9.63
C LEU A 74 -18.89 -3.72 10.43
N GLY A 75 -19.78 -3.24 11.32
CA GLY A 75 -20.54 -4.11 12.22
C GLY A 75 -19.76 -4.54 13.46
N ASP A 76 -20.32 -5.47 14.21
CA ASP A 76 -19.76 -5.95 15.48
C ASP A 76 -18.61 -6.95 15.27
N ARG A 77 -18.72 -7.82 14.24
CA ARG A 77 -17.78 -8.89 13.95
C ARG A 77 -17.00 -8.59 12.68
N VAL A 78 -15.71 -8.41 12.80
CA VAL A 78 -14.83 -8.06 11.66
C VAL A 78 -13.74 -9.10 11.49
N ALA A 79 -13.67 -9.67 10.29
CA ALA A 79 -12.59 -10.55 9.87
C ALA A 79 -11.54 -9.76 9.08
N VAL A 80 -10.32 -9.68 9.58
CA VAL A 80 -9.20 -9.00 8.91
C VAL A 80 -8.28 -10.04 8.29
N ILE A 81 -8.11 -10.00 6.96
CA ILE A 81 -7.31 -10.98 6.21
C ILE A 81 -5.93 -10.39 5.93
N GLY A 82 -4.93 -10.83 6.66
CA GLY A 82 -3.55 -10.36 6.52
C GLY A 82 -2.74 -10.49 7.80
N SER A 83 -1.44 -10.20 7.73
CA SER A 83 -0.54 -10.33 8.90
C SER A 83 0.51 -9.21 9.00
N GLY A 84 0.41 -8.19 8.16
CA GLY A 84 1.32 -7.03 8.17
C GLY A 84 0.81 -5.88 9.02
N ASN A 85 1.60 -4.80 9.13
CA ASN A 85 1.24 -3.60 9.88
C ASN A 85 -0.15 -3.06 9.50
N SER A 86 -0.49 -3.05 8.20
CA SER A 86 -1.82 -2.60 7.74
C SER A 86 -2.96 -3.45 8.31
N ALA A 87 -2.76 -4.75 8.56
CA ALA A 87 -3.77 -5.59 9.19
C ALA A 87 -3.95 -5.22 10.68
N MET A 88 -2.86 -4.91 11.37
CA MET A 88 -2.90 -4.41 12.75
C MET A 88 -3.62 -3.06 12.81
N ASP A 89 -3.29 -2.12 11.92
CA ASP A 89 -3.95 -0.80 11.83
C ASP A 89 -5.46 -0.92 11.58
N VAL A 90 -5.87 -1.81 10.65
CA VAL A 90 -7.29 -2.08 10.37
C VAL A 90 -8.00 -2.60 11.62
N ALA A 91 -7.44 -3.62 12.27
CA ALA A 91 -8.06 -4.27 13.42
C ALA A 91 -8.22 -3.29 14.59
N ARG A 92 -7.17 -2.56 14.92
CA ARG A 92 -7.18 -1.52 15.96
C ARG A 92 -8.17 -0.38 15.65
N THR A 93 -8.20 0.05 14.38
CA THR A 93 -9.14 1.09 13.95
C THR A 93 -10.58 0.59 14.03
N ALA A 94 -10.86 -0.66 13.64
CA ALA A 94 -12.20 -1.26 13.73
C ALA A 94 -12.70 -1.29 15.18
N ILE A 95 -11.88 -1.72 16.15
CA ILE A 95 -12.22 -1.70 17.57
C ILE A 95 -12.52 -0.27 18.05
N ARG A 96 -11.66 0.69 17.72
CA ARG A 96 -11.84 2.10 18.10
C ARG A 96 -13.07 2.76 17.46
N LYS A 97 -13.54 2.20 16.34
CA LYS A 97 -14.78 2.62 15.67
C LYS A 97 -16.01 1.84 16.14
N GLY A 98 -15.88 0.97 17.15
CA GLY A 98 -16.96 0.34 17.87
C GLY A 98 -17.24 -1.12 17.52
N SER A 99 -16.44 -1.76 16.68
CA SER A 99 -16.53 -3.22 16.47
C SER A 99 -16.12 -3.97 17.74
N ARG A 100 -16.85 -5.01 18.10
CA ARG A 100 -16.65 -5.75 19.37
C ARG A 100 -15.73 -6.94 19.25
N TYR A 101 -15.77 -7.62 18.12
CA TYR A 101 -15.06 -8.87 17.86
C TYR A 101 -14.25 -8.70 16.56
N VAL A 102 -12.96 -8.48 16.70
CA VAL A 102 -12.08 -8.28 15.55
C VAL A 102 -11.01 -9.36 15.58
N THR A 103 -11.04 -10.23 14.57
CA THR A 103 -10.09 -11.32 14.43
C THR A 103 -9.23 -11.15 13.17
N ILE A 104 -7.92 -11.22 13.36
CA ILE A 104 -6.92 -11.17 12.30
C ILE A 104 -6.58 -12.60 11.87
N TYR A 105 -6.71 -12.90 10.59
CA TYR A 105 -6.41 -14.20 10.00
C TYR A 105 -5.11 -14.15 9.23
N ALA A 106 -4.06 -14.74 9.81
CA ALA A 106 -2.73 -14.80 9.22
C ALA A 106 -2.57 -16.05 8.37
N ARG A 107 -2.10 -15.89 7.15
CA ARG A 107 -1.94 -17.00 6.18
C ARG A 107 -0.83 -17.99 6.55
N ARG A 108 0.13 -17.60 7.39
CA ARG A 108 1.24 -18.43 7.88
C ARG A 108 1.17 -18.59 9.41
N ASN A 109 2.07 -19.39 9.97
CA ASN A 109 2.22 -19.54 11.42
C ASN A 109 2.91 -18.35 12.11
N GLY A 110 2.99 -17.20 11.44
CA GLY A 110 3.62 -16.00 11.96
C GLY A 110 2.99 -14.73 11.44
N ILE A 111 3.32 -13.64 12.11
CA ILE A 111 2.93 -12.27 11.77
C ILE A 111 4.10 -11.60 11.07
N SER A 112 3.82 -10.83 10.02
CA SER A 112 4.80 -10.00 9.33
C SER A 112 4.81 -8.54 9.79
N ALA A 113 3.88 -8.14 10.66
CA ALA A 113 3.91 -6.87 11.35
C ALA A 113 5.07 -6.82 12.36
N SER A 114 5.48 -5.61 12.75
CA SER A 114 6.45 -5.43 13.83
C SER A 114 5.86 -5.92 15.16
N GLU A 115 6.72 -6.38 16.08
CA GLU A 115 6.30 -6.83 17.42
C GLU A 115 5.46 -5.76 18.13
N ARG A 116 5.87 -4.51 18.04
CA ARG A 116 5.17 -3.38 18.65
C ARG A 116 3.74 -3.20 18.13
N GLU A 117 3.51 -3.32 16.82
CA GLU A 117 2.17 -3.22 16.24
C GLU A 117 1.31 -4.43 16.62
N LEU A 118 1.91 -5.60 16.70
CA LEU A 118 1.26 -6.81 17.21
C LEU A 118 0.82 -6.64 18.67
N GLU A 119 1.72 -6.20 19.54
CA GLU A 119 1.41 -5.94 20.95
C GLU A 119 0.25 -4.95 21.10
N TYR A 120 0.28 -3.84 20.36
CA TYR A 120 -0.79 -2.86 20.41
C TYR A 120 -2.13 -3.41 19.90
N ALA A 121 -2.14 -4.27 18.89
CA ALA A 121 -3.37 -4.90 18.42
C ALA A 121 -3.96 -5.84 19.50
N LEU A 122 -3.12 -6.64 20.16
CA LEU A 122 -3.55 -7.49 21.26
C LEU A 122 -4.05 -6.70 22.48
N MET A 123 -3.36 -5.60 22.83
CA MET A 123 -3.79 -4.70 23.92
C MET A 123 -5.13 -4.02 23.63
N ASP A 124 -5.39 -3.66 22.37
CA ASP A 124 -6.69 -3.11 21.95
C ASP A 124 -7.81 -4.18 21.91
N GLY A 125 -7.49 -5.48 22.15
CA GLY A 125 -8.45 -6.59 22.24
C GLY A 125 -8.67 -7.34 20.94
N CYS A 126 -7.77 -7.22 19.94
CA CYS A 126 -7.84 -8.01 18.71
C CYS A 126 -7.46 -9.46 18.97
N GLU A 127 -8.13 -10.40 18.32
CA GLU A 127 -7.75 -11.81 18.29
C GLU A 127 -6.92 -12.11 17.03
N ILE A 128 -6.06 -13.14 17.11
CA ILE A 128 -5.27 -13.57 15.96
C ILE A 128 -5.40 -15.08 15.78
N GLN A 129 -5.68 -15.49 14.55
CA GLN A 129 -5.66 -16.89 14.13
C GLN A 129 -4.63 -17.08 13.02
N TYR A 130 -3.76 -18.07 13.23
CA TYR A 130 -2.66 -18.39 12.32
C TYR A 130 -3.04 -19.49 11.34
N ALA A 131 -2.25 -19.64 10.28
CA ALA A 131 -2.37 -20.68 9.28
C ALA A 131 -3.78 -20.75 8.66
N LYS A 132 -4.37 -19.60 8.35
CA LYS A 132 -5.70 -19.47 7.73
C LYS A 132 -5.60 -18.88 6.34
N GLY A 133 -5.99 -19.64 5.33
CA GLY A 133 -6.17 -19.15 3.97
C GLY A 133 -7.59 -18.65 3.73
N ILE A 134 -7.77 -17.72 2.81
CA ILE A 134 -9.10 -17.29 2.37
C ILE A 134 -9.43 -17.93 1.02
N HIS A 135 -10.62 -18.52 0.93
CA HIS A 135 -11.16 -19.12 -0.30
C HIS A 135 -12.07 -18.15 -1.04
N SER A 136 -13.02 -17.54 -0.33
CA SER A 136 -14.02 -16.62 -0.90
C SER A 136 -14.65 -15.77 0.19
N VAL A 137 -15.45 -14.79 -0.19
CA VAL A 137 -16.28 -14.00 0.73
C VAL A 137 -17.76 -14.25 0.39
N THR A 138 -18.58 -14.37 1.42
CA THR A 138 -20.05 -14.50 1.32
C THR A 138 -20.72 -13.35 2.09
N PRO A 139 -22.03 -13.14 1.94
CA PRO A 139 -22.76 -12.16 2.75
C PRO A 139 -22.66 -12.41 4.27
N GLU A 140 -22.46 -13.67 4.68
CA GLU A 140 -22.36 -14.07 6.09
C GLU A 140 -20.93 -13.99 6.65
N GLY A 141 -19.93 -13.75 5.77
CA GLY A 141 -18.53 -13.65 6.16
C GLY A 141 -17.58 -14.39 5.21
N PRO A 142 -16.27 -14.46 5.53
CA PRO A 142 -15.29 -15.14 4.71
C PRO A 142 -15.39 -16.67 4.85
N MET A 143 -15.15 -17.36 3.75
CA MET A 143 -14.86 -18.80 3.70
C MET A 143 -13.36 -18.98 3.86
N LEU A 144 -12.92 -19.50 4.99
CA LEU A 144 -11.52 -19.76 5.28
C LEU A 144 -11.22 -21.26 5.19
N TYR A 145 -9.95 -21.60 5.08
CA TYR A 145 -9.44 -22.97 5.17
C TYR A 145 -8.17 -23.00 6.02
N ASP A 146 -7.96 -24.11 6.70
CA ASP A 146 -6.74 -24.35 7.48
C ASP A 146 -5.57 -24.65 6.54
N ARG A 147 -4.39 -24.19 6.91
CA ARG A 147 -3.14 -24.47 6.24
C ARG A 147 -2.20 -25.19 7.20
N ILE A 148 -1.68 -26.30 6.77
CA ILE A 148 -0.77 -27.13 7.54
C ILE A 148 0.63 -26.95 6.99
N PHE A 149 1.56 -26.60 7.88
CA PHE A 149 2.97 -26.37 7.55
C PHE A 149 3.85 -27.38 8.28
N ASP A 150 5.00 -27.73 7.66
CA ASP A 150 6.06 -28.48 8.32
C ASP A 150 6.89 -27.59 9.28
N GLU A 151 7.90 -28.21 9.89
CA GLU A 151 8.81 -27.51 10.81
C GLU A 151 9.62 -26.41 10.09
N ASP A 152 9.87 -26.56 8.79
CA ASP A 152 10.57 -25.59 7.95
C ASP A 152 9.64 -24.51 7.35
N GLN A 153 8.38 -24.46 7.79
CA GLN A 153 7.35 -23.53 7.31
C GLN A 153 6.97 -23.71 5.82
N ASN A 154 7.21 -24.90 5.24
CA ASN A 154 6.67 -25.25 3.94
C ASN A 154 5.22 -25.71 4.06
N LEU A 155 4.38 -25.34 3.10
CA LEU A 155 2.99 -25.76 3.07
C LEU A 155 2.88 -27.26 2.73
N ILE A 156 2.30 -28.03 3.63
CA ILE A 156 2.03 -29.47 3.45
C ILE A 156 0.67 -29.67 2.78
N SER A 157 -0.39 -29.06 3.32
CA SER A 157 -1.75 -29.24 2.84
C SER A 157 -2.66 -28.07 3.20
N GLU A 158 -3.79 -28.01 2.51
CA GLU A 158 -4.88 -27.08 2.77
C GLU A 158 -6.16 -27.85 3.03
N GLY A 159 -6.91 -27.43 4.06
CA GLY A 159 -8.17 -28.06 4.45
C GLY A 159 -9.34 -27.64 3.57
N ALA A 160 -10.51 -28.23 3.84
CA ALA A 160 -11.75 -27.79 3.20
C ALA A 160 -12.17 -26.39 3.69
N PRO A 161 -12.75 -25.57 2.81
CA PRO A 161 -13.28 -24.26 3.22
C PRO A 161 -14.44 -24.38 4.21
N TYR A 162 -14.46 -23.48 5.22
CA TYR A 162 -15.54 -23.34 6.18
C TYR A 162 -15.90 -21.87 6.38
N LEU A 163 -17.16 -21.59 6.72
CA LEU A 163 -17.64 -20.24 6.98
C LEU A 163 -17.14 -19.73 8.35
N VAL A 164 -16.66 -18.51 8.36
CA VAL A 164 -16.42 -17.72 9.58
C VAL A 164 -17.44 -16.59 9.60
N PRO A 165 -18.42 -16.61 10.53
CA PRO A 165 -19.43 -15.56 10.60
C PRO A 165 -18.78 -14.20 10.93
N ALA A 166 -18.99 -13.20 10.05
CA ALA A 166 -18.52 -11.84 10.22
C ALA A 166 -19.43 -10.87 9.46
N ASP A 167 -19.66 -9.70 10.06
CA ASP A 167 -20.44 -8.63 9.42
C ASP A 167 -19.65 -7.97 8.29
N SER A 168 -18.33 -7.92 8.43
CA SER A 168 -17.44 -7.41 7.39
C SER A 168 -16.12 -8.20 7.31
N THR A 169 -15.61 -8.31 6.09
CA THR A 169 -14.29 -8.83 5.79
C THR A 169 -13.41 -7.71 5.27
N VAL A 170 -12.24 -7.48 5.88
CA VAL A 170 -11.28 -6.46 5.42
C VAL A 170 -9.99 -7.12 4.93
N ILE A 171 -9.74 -7.01 3.62
CA ILE A 171 -8.55 -7.58 2.98
C ILE A 171 -7.37 -6.63 3.17
N ALA A 172 -6.40 -7.07 3.97
CA ALA A 172 -5.14 -6.38 4.27
C ALA A 172 -3.92 -7.11 3.69
N ALA A 173 -4.11 -7.72 2.52
CA ALA A 173 -3.12 -8.60 1.90
C ALA A 173 -2.39 -7.88 0.76
N SER A 174 -1.48 -6.95 1.11
CA SER A 174 -0.63 -6.25 0.15
C SER A 174 -1.29 -5.08 -0.59
N GLN A 175 -0.43 -4.19 -1.08
CA GLN A 175 -0.77 -3.00 -1.85
C GLN A 175 0.06 -2.96 -3.13
N ALA A 176 -0.37 -2.18 -4.11
CA ALA A 176 0.33 -2.00 -5.37
C ALA A 176 0.39 -0.51 -5.74
N ALA A 177 1.38 -0.14 -6.53
CA ALA A 177 1.45 1.19 -7.10
C ALA A 177 0.30 1.44 -8.09
N LYS A 178 -0.13 2.71 -8.22
CA LYS A 178 -1.02 3.12 -9.30
C LYS A 178 -0.19 3.29 -10.57
N ASP A 179 -0.60 2.63 -11.64
CA ASP A 179 0.15 2.53 -12.90
C ASP A 179 -0.25 3.57 -13.97
N LYS A 180 -1.17 4.49 -13.67
CA LYS A 180 -1.69 5.46 -14.64
C LYS A 180 -0.58 6.33 -15.25
N ILE A 181 0.30 6.91 -14.43
CA ILE A 181 1.42 7.74 -14.90
C ILE A 181 2.34 6.92 -15.80
N VAL A 182 2.67 5.69 -15.39
CA VAL A 182 3.53 4.80 -16.17
C VAL A 182 2.94 4.47 -17.54
N ARG A 183 1.66 4.13 -17.59
CA ARG A 183 0.97 3.77 -18.83
C ARG A 183 0.83 4.95 -19.82
N THR A 184 0.90 6.17 -19.33
CA THR A 184 0.74 7.40 -20.12
C THR A 184 2.05 8.12 -20.39
N THR A 185 3.18 7.56 -19.95
CA THR A 185 4.51 8.16 -20.13
C THR A 185 5.48 7.15 -20.74
N THR A 186 6.00 7.47 -21.92
CA THR A 186 7.04 6.66 -22.56
C THR A 186 8.35 6.73 -21.77
N GLY A 187 9.04 5.60 -21.62
CA GLY A 187 10.32 5.50 -20.90
C GLY A 187 10.17 5.36 -19.39
N ILE A 188 8.97 5.00 -18.89
CA ILE A 188 8.78 4.53 -17.52
C ILE A 188 8.27 3.10 -17.61
N THR A 189 9.07 2.16 -17.09
CA THR A 189 8.77 0.74 -17.13
C THR A 189 8.52 0.16 -15.75
N LEU A 190 7.78 -0.95 -15.71
CA LEU A 190 7.46 -1.67 -14.47
C LEU A 190 8.11 -3.04 -14.47
N ASN A 191 8.56 -3.49 -13.32
CA ASN A 191 8.97 -4.86 -13.11
C ASN A 191 7.75 -5.81 -12.98
N LYS A 192 8.00 -7.12 -12.87
CA LYS A 192 6.94 -8.15 -12.73
C LYS A 192 6.03 -7.95 -11.50
N LYS A 193 6.45 -7.16 -10.50
CA LYS A 193 5.67 -6.84 -9.31
C LYS A 193 4.82 -5.56 -9.49
N GLY A 194 4.93 -4.88 -10.65
CA GLY A 194 4.23 -3.62 -10.93
C GLY A 194 4.88 -2.40 -10.27
N LEU A 195 6.17 -2.47 -9.95
CA LEU A 195 6.96 -1.38 -9.38
C LEU A 195 7.81 -0.73 -10.46
N VAL A 196 8.02 0.58 -10.35
CA VAL A 196 8.83 1.37 -11.29
C VAL A 196 10.28 0.92 -11.25
N ILE A 197 10.87 0.72 -12.43
CA ILE A 197 12.29 0.42 -12.59
C ILE A 197 13.07 1.72 -12.63
N VAL A 198 14.11 1.81 -11.82
CA VAL A 198 15.04 2.94 -11.76
C VAL A 198 16.49 2.45 -11.68
N ASP A 199 17.43 3.32 -12.04
CA ASP A 199 18.86 3.09 -11.85
C ASP A 199 19.29 3.35 -10.38
N GLU A 200 20.57 3.28 -10.11
CA GLU A 200 21.18 3.53 -8.78
C GLU A 200 20.97 4.96 -8.26
N ASN A 201 20.71 5.93 -9.14
CA ASN A 201 20.41 7.32 -8.83
C ASN A 201 18.92 7.60 -8.70
N GLY A 202 18.08 6.59 -8.88
CA GLY A 202 16.62 6.70 -8.87
C GLY A 202 16.02 7.25 -10.16
N MET A 203 16.80 7.37 -11.26
CA MET A 203 16.30 7.82 -12.54
C MET A 203 15.65 6.65 -13.30
N THR A 204 14.50 6.89 -13.92
CA THR A 204 13.83 5.96 -14.83
C THR A 204 14.52 5.92 -16.19
N GLU A 205 14.07 5.05 -17.10
CA GLU A 205 14.53 5.08 -18.51
C GLU A 205 14.17 6.39 -19.22
N ARG A 206 13.20 7.16 -18.70
CA ARG A 206 12.88 8.50 -19.18
C ARG A 206 13.85 9.51 -18.55
N PRO A 207 14.75 10.16 -19.32
CA PRO A 207 15.68 11.15 -18.80
C PRO A 207 14.97 12.29 -18.07
N GLY A 208 15.49 12.69 -16.90
CA GLY A 208 14.92 13.72 -16.05
C GLY A 208 13.71 13.29 -15.20
N VAL A 209 13.24 12.04 -15.32
CA VAL A 209 12.18 11.49 -14.47
C VAL A 209 12.79 10.55 -13.43
N PHE A 210 12.63 10.89 -12.17
CA PHE A 210 13.15 10.17 -11.02
C PHE A 210 12.04 9.60 -10.16
N SER A 211 12.33 8.54 -9.40
CA SER A 211 11.35 7.90 -8.54
C SER A 211 12.01 7.24 -7.33
N ALA A 212 11.30 7.21 -6.21
CA ALA A 212 11.74 6.51 -4.99
C ALA A 212 10.56 6.12 -4.09
N GLY A 213 10.86 5.39 -3.01
CA GLY A 213 9.89 4.94 -2.02
C GLY A 213 9.05 3.76 -2.51
N ASP A 214 7.83 3.63 -1.97
CA ASP A 214 6.97 2.45 -2.18
C ASP A 214 6.62 2.16 -3.64
N VAL A 215 6.64 3.15 -4.50
CA VAL A 215 6.38 2.97 -5.94
C VAL A 215 7.54 2.24 -6.65
N VAL A 216 8.74 2.25 -6.07
CA VAL A 216 9.96 1.58 -6.58
C VAL A 216 10.23 0.28 -5.82
N GLN A 217 10.17 0.30 -4.49
CA GLN A 217 10.58 -0.82 -3.64
C GLN A 217 9.41 -1.69 -3.17
N GLY A 218 8.17 -1.23 -3.31
CA GLY A 218 6.98 -1.80 -2.69
C GLY A 218 6.70 -1.20 -1.31
N PRO A 219 5.54 -1.51 -0.72
CA PRO A 219 5.12 -0.94 0.56
C PRO A 219 6.14 -1.25 1.66
N TRP A 220 6.69 -0.19 2.27
CA TRP A 220 7.66 -0.31 3.35
C TRP A 220 7.44 0.79 4.41
N THR A 221 8.49 1.29 5.06
CA THR A 221 8.36 2.27 6.13
C THR A 221 8.67 3.70 5.64
N VAL A 222 8.10 4.68 6.34
CA VAL A 222 8.35 6.11 6.08
C VAL A 222 9.84 6.44 6.14
N VAL A 223 10.60 5.81 7.06
CA VAL A 223 12.05 6.05 7.21
C VAL A 223 12.80 5.69 5.92
N HIS A 224 12.46 4.56 5.29
CA HIS A 224 13.06 4.15 4.02
C HIS A 224 12.66 5.10 2.89
N ALA A 225 11.39 5.47 2.79
CA ALA A 225 10.92 6.41 1.77
C ALA A 225 11.64 7.77 1.88
N VAL A 226 11.84 8.28 3.09
CA VAL A 226 12.56 9.56 3.33
C VAL A 226 14.04 9.44 2.98
N ARG A 227 14.71 8.34 3.37
CA ARG A 227 16.11 8.09 3.01
C ARG A 227 16.29 8.08 1.49
N ASP A 228 15.45 7.31 0.80
CA ASP A 228 15.55 7.13 -0.64
C ASP A 228 15.22 8.42 -1.38
N ALA A 229 14.21 9.17 -0.92
CA ALA A 229 13.86 10.47 -1.49
C ALA A 229 15.00 11.50 -1.35
N LYS A 230 15.73 11.51 -0.23
CA LYS A 230 16.92 12.37 -0.05
C LYS A 230 18.02 12.02 -1.04
N HIS A 231 18.35 10.74 -1.17
CA HIS A 231 19.34 10.27 -2.13
C HIS A 231 18.99 10.69 -3.56
N VAL A 232 17.74 10.49 -3.96
CA VAL A 232 17.25 10.85 -5.30
C VAL A 232 17.24 12.36 -5.50
N ALA A 233 16.87 13.15 -4.48
CA ALA A 233 16.89 14.62 -4.58
C ALA A 233 18.29 15.15 -4.89
N GLU A 234 19.35 14.60 -4.26
CA GLU A 234 20.73 14.93 -4.57
C GLU A 234 21.14 14.53 -6.01
N ALA A 235 20.63 13.39 -6.50
CA ALA A 235 20.86 12.96 -7.88
C ALA A 235 20.17 13.90 -8.89
N MET A 236 18.95 14.36 -8.59
CA MET A 236 18.24 15.34 -9.40
C MET A 236 19.01 16.67 -9.50
N ILE A 237 19.55 17.17 -8.41
CA ILE A 237 20.38 18.39 -8.38
C ILE A 237 21.58 18.22 -9.32
N ARG A 238 22.36 17.13 -9.16
CA ARG A 238 23.51 16.84 -10.04
C ARG A 238 23.12 16.75 -11.51
N TYR A 239 21.98 16.15 -11.81
CA TYR A 239 21.48 16.05 -13.19
C TYR A 239 21.18 17.43 -13.80
N MET A 240 20.51 18.33 -13.06
CA MET A 240 20.24 19.70 -13.52
C MET A 240 21.52 20.51 -13.73
N GLU A 241 22.49 20.45 -12.80
CA GLU A 241 23.78 21.13 -12.91
C GLU A 241 24.57 20.69 -14.16
N GLN A 242 24.58 19.37 -14.44
CA GLN A 242 25.25 18.83 -15.64
C GLN A 242 24.60 19.26 -16.96
N ASN A 243 23.30 19.42 -16.99
CA ASN A 243 22.58 19.87 -18.20
C ASN A 243 22.73 21.37 -18.42
N ASN A 244 22.69 22.16 -17.37
CA ASN A 244 22.91 23.63 -17.45
C ASN A 244 24.34 23.99 -17.86
N SER A 245 25.33 23.11 -17.59
CA SER A 245 26.72 23.29 -18.01
C SER A 245 26.96 22.96 -19.49
N LYS A 246 25.98 22.36 -20.19
CA LYS A 246 26.06 21.99 -21.62
C LYS A 246 25.25 22.91 -22.53
N SER A 247 24.44 23.80 -21.98
CA SER A 247 23.70 24.84 -22.69
C SER A 247 24.45 26.15 -22.69
#